data_0519435f6595dd01e451eb8029c11cf1
#
_entry.id   0519435f6595dd01e451eb8029c11cf1
#
_cell.length_a   1.000
_cell.length_b   1.000
_cell.length_c   1.000
_cell.angle_alpha   90.00
_cell.angle_beta   90.00
_cell.angle_gamma   90.00
#
_symmetry.space_group_name_H-M   'P 1'
#
loop_
_entity.id
_entity.type
_entity.pdbx_description
1 polymer ?
#
loop_
_entity_poly.entity_id
_entity_poly.type
_entity_poly.pdbx_seq_one_letter_code
_entity_poly.pdbx_strand_id
1 'polypeptide(L)'
;VASHKILVIDDSRVIRNMVRDMLPKGNFQVLEAKDGVEGLNCIRQERPNLIMLDFLLPRMSGWEVFQQIQTQPDLQSIPLVLMSGRREEVTEKIPEPFEYFEFVEKPFEQKDLIEAIKAAMAKSRLPRARAATPAAPAAGGDLAALNQKIEKMQAEINLLKKQLGQVMTFVKQKLK
;
A
#
# COMPACT_ATOMS: atom_id res chain seq x y z
N VAL A 1 29.13 1.94 10.37
CA VAL A 1 28.38 1.02 9.51
C VAL A 1 26.90 1.30 9.74
N ALA A 2 26.21 1.75 8.70
CA ALA A 2 24.78 2.06 8.79
C ALA A 2 24.01 0.77 9.08
N SER A 3 23.45 0.64 10.27
CA SER A 3 22.57 -0.46 10.60
C SER A 3 21.22 -0.27 9.91
N HIS A 4 20.71 -1.31 9.29
CA HIS A 4 19.38 -1.29 8.69
C HIS A 4 18.33 -1.32 9.81
N LYS A 5 17.47 -0.32 9.84
CA LYS A 5 16.39 -0.20 10.82
C LYS A 5 15.16 -0.96 10.34
N ILE A 6 14.68 -1.89 11.12
CA ILE A 6 13.42 -2.61 10.88
C ILE A 6 12.46 -2.24 11.99
N LEU A 7 11.33 -1.65 11.65
CA LEU A 7 10.29 -1.30 12.60
C LEU A 7 9.21 -2.38 12.61
N VAL A 8 8.91 -2.90 13.78
CA VAL A 8 7.84 -3.89 14.00
C VAL A 8 6.74 -3.22 14.83
N ILE A 9 5.55 -3.10 14.23
CA ILE A 9 4.37 -2.51 14.85
C ILE A 9 3.35 -3.61 15.09
N ASP A 10 3.21 -4.04 16.33
CA ASP A 10 2.29 -5.09 16.76
C ASP A 10 2.00 -4.91 18.25
N ASP A 11 0.75 -5.04 18.67
CA ASP A 11 0.37 -4.90 20.08
C ASP A 11 0.86 -6.09 20.93
N SER A 12 1.04 -7.24 20.31
CA SER A 12 1.57 -8.44 20.96
C SER A 12 3.10 -8.39 21.10
N ARG A 13 3.56 -8.30 22.34
CA ARG A 13 5.01 -8.39 22.65
C ARG A 13 5.61 -9.73 22.20
N VAL A 14 4.81 -10.79 22.23
CA VAL A 14 5.25 -12.13 21.79
C VAL A 14 5.58 -12.11 20.30
N ILE A 15 4.71 -11.51 19.49
CA ILE A 15 4.94 -11.37 18.04
C ILE A 15 6.17 -10.50 17.76
N ARG A 16 6.31 -9.36 18.44
CA ARG A 16 7.49 -8.49 18.25
C ARG A 16 8.81 -9.22 18.57
N ASN A 17 8.84 -9.95 19.67
CA ASN A 17 10.01 -10.77 20.03
C ASN A 17 10.27 -11.89 19.00
N MET A 18 9.21 -12.58 18.57
CA MET A 18 9.29 -13.64 17.58
C MET A 18 9.88 -13.13 16.26
N VAL A 19 9.39 -12.02 15.77
CA VAL A 19 9.89 -11.37 14.54
C VAL A 19 11.37 -11.00 14.71
N ARG A 20 11.74 -10.39 15.83
CA ARG A 20 13.14 -10.04 16.10
C ARG A 20 14.05 -11.27 16.10
N ASP A 21 13.59 -12.36 16.68
CA ASP A 21 14.38 -13.61 16.78
C ASP A 21 14.47 -14.36 15.44
N MET A 22 13.47 -14.17 14.56
CA MET A 22 13.43 -14.73 13.19
C MET A 22 14.30 -13.96 12.20
N LEU A 23 14.61 -12.69 12.48
CA LEU A 23 15.46 -11.89 11.61
C LEU A 23 16.90 -12.41 11.62
N PRO A 24 17.58 -12.40 10.47
CA PRO A 24 18.98 -12.84 10.41
C PRO A 24 19.85 -12.02 11.37
N LYS A 25 20.73 -12.69 12.08
CA LYS A 25 21.74 -12.02 12.90
C LYS A 25 22.68 -11.23 11.98
N GLY A 26 22.68 -9.91 12.11
CA GLY A 26 23.47 -9.02 11.25
C GLY A 26 23.30 -7.57 11.67
N ASN A 27 23.67 -6.66 10.80
CA ASN A 27 23.60 -5.21 11.03
C ASN A 27 22.16 -4.66 10.96
N PHE A 28 21.24 -5.29 11.70
CA PHE A 28 19.86 -4.84 11.81
C PHE A 28 19.59 -4.26 13.18
N GLN A 29 18.96 -3.11 13.21
CA GLN A 29 18.40 -2.52 14.43
C GLN A 29 16.88 -2.71 14.37
N VAL A 30 16.33 -3.46 15.32
CA VAL A 30 14.89 -3.67 15.43
C VAL A 30 14.29 -2.58 16.32
N LEU A 31 13.38 -1.81 15.77
CA LEU A 31 12.56 -0.84 16.48
C LEU A 31 11.18 -1.47 16.73
N GLU A 32 10.58 -1.20 17.86
CA GLU A 32 9.29 -1.76 18.25
C GLU A 32 8.28 -0.66 18.54
N ALA A 33 7.05 -0.87 18.13
CA ALA A 33 5.90 -0.05 18.49
C ALA A 33 4.71 -0.96 18.84
N LYS A 34 3.94 -0.59 19.84
CA LYS A 34 2.83 -1.40 20.38
C LYS A 34 1.45 -0.97 19.86
N ASP A 35 1.38 0.12 19.13
CA ASP A 35 0.14 0.64 18.55
C ASP A 35 0.43 1.49 17.30
N GLY A 36 -0.63 1.82 16.57
CA GLY A 36 -0.50 2.56 15.33
C GLY A 36 0.02 3.98 15.49
N VAL A 37 -0.30 4.65 16.60
CA VAL A 37 0.16 6.03 16.87
C VAL A 37 1.66 6.04 17.13
N GLU A 38 2.13 5.17 18.00
CA GLU A 38 3.55 5.01 18.30
C GLU A 38 4.33 4.58 17.04
N GLY A 39 3.75 3.65 16.27
CA GLY A 39 4.31 3.19 15.00
C GLY A 39 4.48 4.31 13.99
N LEU A 40 3.47 5.13 13.79
CA LEU A 40 3.52 6.23 12.83
C LEU A 40 4.53 7.31 13.27
N ASN A 41 4.61 7.62 14.55
CA ASN A 41 5.61 8.54 15.08
C ASN A 41 7.03 8.00 14.88
N CYS A 42 7.23 6.72 15.14
CA CYS A 42 8.51 6.06 14.92
C CYS A 42 8.92 6.07 13.43
N ILE A 43 7.99 5.82 12.52
CA ILE A 43 8.23 5.91 11.06
C ILE A 43 8.72 7.31 10.68
N ARG A 44 8.08 8.34 11.18
CA ARG A 44 8.43 9.73 10.87
C ARG A 44 9.79 10.17 11.41
N GLN A 45 10.10 9.73 12.63
CA GLN A 45 11.35 10.12 13.33
C GLN A 45 12.55 9.30 12.88
N GLU A 46 12.40 8.00 12.81
CA GLU A 46 13.49 7.05 12.61
C GLU A 46 13.74 6.68 11.14
N ARG A 47 12.74 6.90 10.27
CA ARG A 47 12.83 6.55 8.83
C ARG A 47 13.36 5.12 8.62
N PRO A 48 12.65 4.08 9.07
CA PRO A 48 13.13 2.71 8.99
C PRO A 48 13.32 2.26 7.53
N ASN A 49 14.16 1.28 7.33
CA ASN A 49 14.41 0.67 6.02
C ASN A 49 13.35 -0.37 5.64
N LEU A 50 12.60 -0.86 6.63
CA LEU A 50 11.51 -1.81 6.47
C LEU A 50 10.50 -1.59 7.60
N ILE A 51 9.21 -1.68 7.26
CA ILE A 51 8.11 -1.61 8.21
C ILE A 51 7.37 -2.95 8.20
N MET A 52 7.20 -3.55 9.36
CA MET A 52 6.31 -4.67 9.59
C MET A 52 5.13 -4.17 10.40
N LEU A 53 3.93 -4.25 9.85
CA LEU A 53 2.74 -3.59 10.37
C LEU A 53 1.62 -4.61 10.59
N ASP A 54 1.19 -4.76 11.83
CA ASP A 54 -0.04 -5.50 12.12
C ASP A 54 -1.27 -4.70 11.64
N PHE A 55 -2.20 -5.39 11.03
CA PHE A 55 -3.43 -4.78 10.52
C PHE A 55 -4.40 -4.39 11.65
N LEU A 56 -4.44 -5.20 12.71
CA LEU A 56 -5.30 -4.99 13.88
C LEU A 56 -4.51 -4.41 15.03
N LEU A 57 -4.52 -3.10 15.17
CA LEU A 57 -3.82 -2.38 16.23
C LEU A 57 -4.79 -1.55 17.07
N PRO A 58 -4.51 -1.36 18.36
CA PRO A 58 -5.26 -0.42 19.19
C PRO A 58 -4.90 1.03 18.84
N ARG A 59 -5.77 1.96 19.21
CA ARG A 59 -5.71 3.42 19.00
C ARG A 59 -5.79 3.86 17.54
N MET A 60 -4.95 3.32 16.70
CA MET A 60 -4.92 3.56 15.26
C MET A 60 -4.64 2.24 14.58
N SER A 61 -5.56 1.79 13.74
CA SER A 61 -5.44 0.52 13.01
C SER A 61 -4.25 0.51 12.03
N GLY A 62 -3.78 -0.67 11.69
CA GLY A 62 -2.76 -0.80 10.64
C GLY A 62 -3.20 -0.23 9.30
N TRP A 63 -4.50 -0.29 8.99
CA TRP A 63 -5.08 0.35 7.81
C TRP A 63 -4.90 1.87 7.83
N GLU A 64 -5.21 2.51 8.95
CA GLU A 64 -5.03 3.96 9.10
C GLU A 64 -3.56 4.37 9.04
N VAL A 65 -2.66 3.59 9.64
CA VAL A 65 -1.20 3.79 9.51
C VAL A 65 -0.76 3.69 8.06
N PHE A 66 -1.23 2.67 7.35
CA PHE A 66 -0.95 2.48 5.92
C PHE A 66 -1.43 3.67 5.08
N GLN A 67 -2.65 4.15 5.31
CA GLN A 67 -3.16 5.35 4.62
C GLN A 67 -2.29 6.57 4.88
N GLN A 68 -1.88 6.80 6.13
CA GLN A 68 -0.99 7.91 6.48
C GLN A 68 0.37 7.82 5.78
N ILE A 69 0.92 6.62 5.64
CA ILE A 69 2.16 6.39 4.87
C ILE A 69 1.94 6.72 3.39
N GLN A 70 0.81 6.34 2.80
CA GLN A 70 0.51 6.59 1.40
C GLN A 70 0.34 8.07 1.06
N THR A 71 -0.08 8.90 2.02
CA THR A 71 -0.19 10.35 1.81
C THR A 71 1.14 11.10 1.82
N GLN A 72 2.23 10.45 2.26
CA GLN A 72 3.55 11.08 2.41
C GLN A 72 4.54 10.45 1.42
N PRO A 73 4.95 11.15 0.37
CA PRO A 73 5.83 10.60 -0.68
C PRO A 73 7.13 10.02 -0.15
N ASP A 74 7.70 10.63 0.88
CA ASP A 74 8.94 10.19 1.51
C ASP A 74 8.80 8.84 2.24
N LEU A 75 7.60 8.54 2.71
CA LEU A 75 7.31 7.32 3.46
C LEU A 75 6.83 6.19 2.56
N GLN A 76 6.21 6.52 1.42
CA GLN A 76 5.72 5.53 0.46
C GLN A 76 6.81 4.60 -0.07
N SER A 77 8.03 5.09 -0.16
CA SER A 77 9.17 4.31 -0.68
C SER A 77 9.72 3.28 0.31
N ILE A 78 9.30 3.33 1.57
CA ILE A 78 9.74 2.37 2.57
C ILE A 78 9.04 1.02 2.33
N PRO A 79 9.79 -0.09 2.20
CA PRO A 79 9.19 -1.42 2.09
C PRO A 79 8.28 -1.72 3.26
N LEU A 80 7.09 -2.26 2.98
CA LEU A 80 6.07 -2.58 3.97
C LEU A 80 5.66 -4.05 3.87
N VAL A 81 5.66 -4.74 5.01
CA VAL A 81 5.05 -6.06 5.18
C VAL A 81 3.85 -5.91 6.12
N LEU A 82 2.67 -6.25 5.62
CA LEU A 82 1.45 -6.24 6.40
C LEU A 82 1.22 -7.61 7.03
N MET A 83 0.90 -7.65 8.30
CA MET A 83 0.64 -8.88 9.06
C MET A 83 -0.81 -8.91 9.53
N SER A 84 -1.50 -10.04 9.40
CA SER A 84 -2.81 -10.26 9.99
C SER A 84 -3.07 -11.74 10.22
N GLY A 85 -3.90 -12.07 11.18
CA GLY A 85 -4.42 -13.43 11.40
C GLY A 85 -5.53 -13.82 10.42
N ARG A 86 -6.04 -12.86 9.64
CA ARG A 86 -7.11 -13.07 8.67
C ARG A 86 -6.87 -12.25 7.42
N ARG A 87 -6.66 -12.94 6.32
CA ARG A 87 -6.45 -12.30 5.02
C ARG A 87 -7.66 -11.50 4.56
N GLU A 88 -8.85 -11.99 4.85
CA GLU A 88 -10.11 -11.36 4.47
C GLU A 88 -10.25 -9.95 5.02
N GLU A 89 -9.81 -9.69 6.24
CA GLU A 89 -9.86 -8.37 6.87
C GLU A 89 -9.02 -7.33 6.10
N VAL A 90 -7.92 -7.78 5.51
CA VAL A 90 -7.05 -6.94 4.68
C VAL A 90 -7.66 -6.73 3.31
N THR A 91 -8.18 -7.78 2.68
CA THR A 91 -8.74 -7.74 1.31
C THR A 91 -10.04 -6.95 1.23
N GLU A 92 -10.81 -6.86 2.32
CA GLU A 92 -11.97 -5.97 2.42
C GLU A 92 -11.62 -4.49 2.27
N LYS A 93 -10.41 -4.10 2.70
CA LYS A 93 -9.94 -2.72 2.65
C LYS A 93 -9.02 -2.44 1.47
N ILE A 94 -8.24 -3.43 1.09
CA ILE A 94 -7.22 -3.32 0.05
C ILE A 94 -7.38 -4.49 -0.91
N PRO A 95 -7.84 -4.25 -2.14
CA PRO A 95 -8.02 -5.32 -3.12
C PRO A 95 -6.69 -5.94 -3.55
N GLU A 96 -6.72 -7.23 -3.82
CA GLU A 96 -5.59 -7.93 -4.43
C GLU A 96 -5.52 -7.66 -5.95
N PRO A 97 -4.32 -7.72 -6.57
CA PRO A 97 -3.01 -7.98 -5.96
C PRO A 97 -2.45 -6.79 -5.19
N PHE A 98 -1.69 -7.05 -4.13
CA PHE A 98 -1.04 -6.02 -3.33
C PHE A 98 0.18 -5.46 -4.07
N GLU A 99 0.05 -4.27 -4.63
CA GLU A 99 1.10 -3.66 -5.47
C GLU A 99 2.23 -3.01 -4.65
N TYR A 100 1.90 -2.45 -3.50
CA TYR A 100 2.80 -1.56 -2.77
C TYR A 100 3.34 -2.14 -1.47
N PHE A 101 2.85 -3.29 -1.05
CA PHE A 101 3.30 -3.99 0.14
C PHE A 101 3.20 -5.50 -0.06
N GLU A 102 3.80 -6.25 0.85
CA GLU A 102 3.66 -7.69 0.93
C GLU A 102 2.79 -8.06 2.12
N PHE A 103 2.10 -9.18 2.05
CA PHE A 103 1.25 -9.70 3.10
C PHE A 103 1.79 -11.00 3.65
N VAL A 104 1.78 -11.15 4.97
CA VAL A 104 2.07 -12.41 5.64
C VAL A 104 0.97 -12.73 6.64
N GLU A 105 0.44 -13.93 6.57
CA GLU A 105 -0.62 -14.39 7.45
C GLU A 105 -0.06 -15.00 8.74
N LYS A 106 -0.62 -14.62 9.89
CA LYS A 106 -0.27 -15.18 11.19
C LYS A 106 -1.02 -16.50 11.41
N PRO A 107 -0.42 -17.55 11.96
CA PRO A 107 0.99 -17.67 12.34
C PRO A 107 1.90 -17.91 11.12
N PHE A 108 3.08 -17.33 11.13
CA PHE A 108 4.07 -17.44 10.06
C PHE A 108 5.40 -18.03 10.60
N GLU A 109 6.14 -18.66 9.69
CA GLU A 109 7.49 -19.17 9.96
C GLU A 109 8.57 -18.18 9.52
N GLN A 110 9.81 -18.44 9.95
CA GLN A 110 10.96 -17.62 9.55
C GLN A 110 11.11 -17.53 8.03
N LYS A 111 10.82 -18.61 7.30
CA LYS A 111 10.89 -18.66 5.84
C LYS A 111 9.90 -17.70 5.21
N ASP A 112 8.63 -17.74 5.66
CA ASP A 112 7.56 -16.89 5.16
C ASP A 112 7.87 -15.42 5.38
N LEU A 113 8.39 -15.10 6.57
CA LEU A 113 8.82 -13.76 6.94
C LEU A 113 9.94 -13.25 6.04
N ILE A 114 10.98 -14.04 5.81
CA ILE A 114 12.11 -13.65 4.96
C ILE A 114 11.69 -13.49 3.50
N GLU A 115 10.82 -14.35 2.99
CA GLU A 115 10.28 -14.24 1.65
C GLU A 115 9.43 -12.97 1.49
N ALA A 116 8.57 -12.67 2.46
CA ALA A 116 7.77 -11.45 2.49
C ALA A 116 8.64 -10.19 2.53
N ILE A 117 9.69 -10.18 3.33
CA ILE A 117 10.65 -9.06 3.39
C ILE A 117 11.33 -8.85 2.03
N LYS A 118 11.82 -9.89 1.39
CA LYS A 118 12.45 -9.81 0.06
C LYS A 118 11.48 -9.29 -0.99
N ALA A 119 10.25 -9.79 -0.98
CA ALA A 119 9.20 -9.36 -1.90
C ALA A 119 8.81 -7.89 -1.67
N ALA A 120 8.67 -7.46 -0.42
CA ALA A 120 8.39 -6.06 -0.07
C ALA A 120 9.51 -5.12 -0.53
N MET A 121 10.76 -5.52 -0.35
CA MET A 121 11.91 -4.73 -0.83
C MET A 121 11.95 -4.63 -2.35
N ALA A 122 11.58 -5.68 -3.06
CA ALA A 122 11.46 -5.66 -4.51
C ALA A 122 10.33 -4.72 -4.96
N LYS A 123 9.16 -4.78 -4.34
CA LYS A 123 8.01 -3.91 -4.61
C LYS A 123 8.31 -2.43 -4.34
N SER A 124 9.10 -2.12 -3.32
CA SER A 124 9.46 -0.74 -3.00
C SER A 124 10.32 -0.05 -4.06
N ARG A 125 11.00 -0.83 -4.89
CA ARG A 125 11.81 -0.35 -6.01
C ARG A 125 11.01 -0.12 -7.28
N LEU A 126 9.77 -0.61 -7.35
CA LEU A 126 8.91 -0.38 -8.49
C LEU A 126 8.50 1.10 -8.54
N PRO A 127 8.50 1.72 -9.74
CA PRO A 127 8.02 3.08 -9.88
C PRO A 127 6.54 3.11 -9.50
N ARG A 128 6.23 3.76 -8.39
CA ARG A 128 4.85 4.04 -8.05
C ARG A 128 4.32 5.09 -9.01
N ALA A 129 3.19 4.80 -9.64
CA ALA A 129 2.40 5.84 -10.25
C ALA A 129 2.11 6.85 -9.12
N ARG A 130 2.74 8.02 -9.20
CA ARG A 130 2.43 9.11 -8.29
C ARG A 130 0.94 9.29 -8.32
N ALA A 131 0.27 9.05 -7.21
CA ALA A 131 -1.07 9.56 -7.02
C ALA A 131 -0.97 11.03 -7.39
N ALA A 132 -1.71 11.42 -8.43
CA ALA A 132 -1.64 12.76 -8.97
C ALA A 132 -2.06 13.75 -7.90
N THR A 133 -1.11 14.17 -7.08
CA THR A 133 -1.20 15.51 -6.54
C THR A 133 -1.10 16.44 -7.73
N PRO A 134 -1.96 17.45 -7.86
CA PRO A 134 -1.73 18.51 -8.81
C PRO A 134 -0.47 19.26 -8.38
N ALA A 135 0.66 18.65 -8.59
CA ALA A 135 1.95 19.25 -8.40
C ALA A 135 2.24 20.04 -9.67
N ALA A 136 2.70 21.26 -9.44
CA ALA A 136 3.18 22.24 -10.39
C ALA A 136 3.66 21.65 -11.73
N PRO A 137 3.39 22.32 -12.85
CA PRO A 137 3.71 21.86 -14.19
C PRO A 137 5.23 21.64 -14.31
N ALA A 138 5.65 20.42 -14.16
CA ALA A 138 6.95 20.02 -14.61
C ALA A 138 6.89 19.93 -16.14
N ALA A 139 7.56 20.85 -16.79
CA ALA A 139 7.96 20.85 -18.21
C ALA A 139 7.07 20.06 -19.18
N GLY A 140 6.26 20.73 -19.87
CA GLY A 140 5.57 20.67 -21.10
C GLY A 140 5.74 19.53 -22.10
N GLY A 141 5.78 18.27 -21.72
CA GLY A 141 5.73 17.16 -22.66
C GLY A 141 4.57 16.19 -22.37
N ASP A 142 4.33 15.94 -21.10
CA ASP A 142 3.36 14.91 -20.69
C ASP A 142 1.91 15.41 -20.57
N LEU A 143 1.69 16.71 -20.46
CA LEU A 143 0.36 17.30 -20.37
C LEU A 143 -0.45 17.17 -21.66
N ALA A 144 0.19 17.30 -22.81
CA ALA A 144 -0.47 17.15 -24.11
C ALA A 144 -0.89 15.69 -24.36
N ALA A 145 -0.04 14.73 -24.00
CA ALA A 145 -0.35 13.30 -24.09
C ALA A 145 -1.45 12.88 -23.12
N LEU A 146 -1.47 13.43 -21.90
CA LEU A 146 -2.50 13.19 -20.90
C LEU A 146 -3.85 13.79 -21.33
N ASN A 147 -3.85 15.00 -21.85
CA ASN A 147 -5.06 15.65 -22.38
C ASN A 147 -5.65 14.90 -23.59
N GLN A 148 -4.80 14.41 -24.51
CA GLN A 148 -5.26 13.57 -25.62
C GLN A 148 -5.89 12.25 -25.12
N LYS A 149 -5.36 11.66 -24.06
CA LYS A 149 -5.91 10.45 -23.46
C LYS A 149 -7.24 10.70 -22.77
N ILE A 150 -7.39 11.84 -22.12
CA ILE A 150 -8.65 12.28 -21.51
C ILE A 150 -9.70 12.58 -22.58
N GLU A 151 -9.35 13.25 -23.67
CA GLU A 151 -10.25 13.52 -24.79
C GLU A 151 -10.73 12.22 -25.47
N LYS A 152 -9.87 11.25 -25.68
CA LYS A 152 -10.25 9.92 -26.19
C LYS A 152 -11.23 9.21 -25.27
N MET A 153 -10.98 9.21 -23.96
CA MET A 153 -11.89 8.60 -22.98
C MET A 153 -13.25 9.34 -22.92
N GLN A 154 -13.25 10.65 -23.00
CA GLN A 154 -14.49 11.45 -23.08
C GLN A 154 -15.29 11.15 -24.36
N ALA A 155 -14.62 11.00 -25.49
CA ALA A 155 -15.24 10.64 -26.75
C ALA A 155 -15.88 9.23 -26.70
N GLU A 156 -15.19 8.25 -26.11
CA GLU A 156 -15.72 6.90 -25.90
C GLU A 156 -16.93 6.88 -24.96
N ILE A 157 -16.90 7.64 -23.88
CA ILE A 157 -18.02 7.78 -22.94
C ILE A 157 -19.24 8.41 -23.65
N ASN A 158 -19.03 9.43 -24.45
CA ASN A 158 -20.11 10.08 -25.22
C ASN A 158 -20.72 9.16 -26.30
N LEU A 159 -19.84 8.35 -26.94
CA LEU A 159 -20.29 7.35 -27.92
C LEU A 159 -21.14 6.27 -27.25
N LEU A 160 -20.70 5.75 -26.10
CA LEU A 160 -21.43 4.76 -25.31
C LEU A 160 -22.79 5.31 -24.82
N LYS A 161 -22.83 6.55 -24.35
CA LYS A 161 -24.09 7.23 -23.97
C LYS A 161 -25.05 7.34 -25.12
N LYS A 162 -24.57 7.66 -26.33
CA LYS A 162 -25.37 7.74 -27.54
C LYS A 162 -25.94 6.37 -27.95
N GLN A 163 -25.14 5.33 -27.90
CA GLN A 163 -25.58 3.96 -28.15
C GLN A 163 -26.63 3.49 -27.15
N LEU A 164 -26.42 3.80 -25.84
CA LEU A 164 -27.38 3.50 -24.80
C LEU A 164 -28.74 4.20 -25.04
N GLY A 165 -28.71 5.46 -25.46
CA GLY A 165 -29.90 6.23 -25.81
C GLY A 165 -30.66 5.60 -26.96
N GLN A 166 -29.99 5.13 -28.00
CA GLN A 166 -30.61 4.44 -29.14
C GLN A 166 -31.27 3.11 -28.74
N VAL A 167 -30.60 2.32 -27.89
CA VAL A 167 -31.15 1.05 -27.38
C VAL A 167 -32.39 1.30 -26.52
N MET A 168 -32.36 2.31 -25.66
CA MET A 168 -33.52 2.70 -24.84
C MET A 168 -34.71 3.16 -25.68
N THR A 169 -34.46 3.87 -26.76
CA THR A 169 -35.53 4.32 -27.70
C THR A 169 -36.11 3.12 -28.44
N PHE A 170 -35.29 2.18 -28.87
CA PHE A 170 -35.72 0.97 -29.56
C PHE A 170 -36.56 0.05 -28.66
N VAL A 171 -36.17 -0.09 -27.38
CA VAL A 171 -36.94 -0.87 -26.40
C VAL A 171 -38.29 -0.23 -26.10
N LYS A 172 -38.36 1.11 -26.01
CA LYS A 172 -39.62 1.85 -25.83
C LYS A 172 -40.59 1.72 -27.01
N GLN A 173 -40.09 1.57 -28.24
CA GLN A 173 -40.93 1.39 -29.43
C GLN A 173 -41.51 -0.03 -29.56
N LYS A 174 -40.86 -1.03 -29.00
CA LYS A 174 -41.35 -2.42 -29.05
C LYS A 174 -42.29 -2.81 -27.89
N LEU A 175 -42.46 -1.95 -26.90
CA LEU A 175 -43.34 -2.17 -25.74
C LEU A 175 -44.68 -1.39 -25.82
N LYS A 176 -45.06 -0.92 -27.03
CA LYS A 176 -46.39 -0.36 -27.28
C LYS A 176 -47.24 -1.32 -28.08
#